data_0cc75b232b31356d53409e8a104e78e5
#
_entry.id   0cc75b232b31356d53409e8a104e78e5
#
_cell.length_a   1.000
_cell.length_b   1.000
_cell.length_c   1.000
_cell.angle_alpha   90.00
_cell.angle_beta   90.00
_cell.angle_gamma   90.00
#
_symmetry.space_group_name_H-M   'P 1'
#
loop_
_entity.id
_entity.type
_entity.pdbx_description
1 polymer ?
#
loop_
_entity_poly.entity_id
_entity_poly.type
_entity_poly.pdbx_seq_one_letter_code
_entity_poly.pdbx_strand_id
1 'polypeptide(L)'
;MKNLLFSIIILLNLSLFAQKPCDYSVNVKDSIGTYKETKSSIVHEHVFGGTSSYVVFSLAITDEMPTLTVQIIQKSKDFIKVNCLDKNSKVFLQLDNGKIITLIATDQENCGAAVKDDLGFNNRILSGTFMFIKGTLEDLQHSPVSSMRIKFTTESLDYIFKKEFISELDGKNYSPGSYFMDYLPCVLN
;
A
#
# COMPACT_ATOMS: atom_id res chain seq x y z
N MET A 1 35.96 12.52 35.44
CA MET A 1 36.05 11.89 34.12
C MET A 1 35.26 10.57 34.02
N LYS A 2 35.29 9.71 35.06
CA LYS A 2 34.60 8.39 35.06
C LYS A 2 33.05 8.50 34.91
N ASN A 3 32.45 9.53 35.55
CA ASN A 3 31.01 9.78 35.51
C ASN A 3 30.53 10.38 34.17
N LEU A 4 31.42 11.11 33.48
CA LEU A 4 31.10 11.70 32.15
C LEU A 4 31.03 10.63 31.06
N LEU A 5 31.92 9.63 31.11
CA LEU A 5 31.91 8.48 30.19
C LEU A 5 30.65 7.61 30.36
N PHE A 6 30.17 7.45 31.60
CA PHE A 6 28.97 6.67 31.87
C PHE A 6 27.69 7.35 31.35
N SER A 7 27.62 8.70 31.43
CA SER A 7 26.51 9.50 30.86
C SER A 7 26.47 9.44 29.33
N ILE A 8 27.62 9.39 28.63
CA ILE A 8 27.68 9.31 27.16
C ILE A 8 27.21 7.93 26.65
N ILE A 9 27.52 6.85 27.37
CA ILE A 9 27.10 5.50 27.02
C ILE A 9 25.57 5.33 27.15
N ILE A 10 24.94 6.01 28.11
CA ILE A 10 23.48 5.97 28.31
C ILE A 10 22.75 6.72 27.17
N LEU A 11 23.31 7.83 26.67
CA LEU A 11 22.72 8.62 25.58
C LEU A 11 22.81 7.92 24.22
N LEU A 12 23.76 7.03 24.00
CA LEU A 12 23.92 6.27 22.75
C LEU A 12 22.89 5.15 22.58
N ASN A 13 22.17 4.75 23.63
CA ASN A 13 21.17 3.68 23.56
C ASN A 13 19.73 4.20 23.28
N LEU A 14 19.52 5.49 23.08
CA LEU A 14 18.18 6.07 22.86
C LEU A 14 17.75 6.10 21.37
N SER A 15 18.56 5.57 20.45
CA SER A 15 18.15 5.37 19.06
C SER A 15 17.34 4.07 18.88
N LEU A 16 16.42 3.77 19.80
CA LEU A 16 15.36 2.82 19.53
C LEU A 16 14.47 3.47 18.47
N PHE A 17 14.65 3.07 17.21
CA PHE A 17 13.69 3.34 16.17
C PHE A 17 12.32 2.89 16.69
N ALA A 18 11.48 3.85 17.02
CA ALA A 18 10.08 3.57 17.34
C ALA A 18 9.41 3.03 16.07
N GLN A 19 9.49 1.73 15.87
CA GLN A 19 8.72 1.09 14.81
C GLN A 19 7.25 1.38 15.07
N LYS A 20 6.56 1.82 14.03
CA LYS A 20 5.11 2.04 14.10
C LYS A 20 4.45 0.72 14.57
N PRO A 21 3.55 0.77 15.56
CA PRO A 21 2.89 -0.45 16.02
C PRO A 21 2.14 -1.09 14.85
N CYS A 22 2.30 -2.41 14.71
CA CYS A 22 1.62 -3.16 13.67
C CYS A 22 0.12 -3.27 13.99
N ASP A 23 -0.70 -2.79 13.06
CA ASP A 23 -2.15 -2.84 13.15
C ASP A 23 -2.69 -3.82 12.09
N TYR A 24 -3.29 -4.91 12.54
CA TYR A 24 -3.75 -5.99 11.67
C TYR A 24 -5.27 -5.95 11.51
N SER A 25 -5.75 -6.23 10.30
CA SER A 25 -7.14 -6.61 10.03
C SER A 25 -7.37 -8.08 10.35
N VAL A 26 -6.36 -8.93 10.04
CA VAL A 26 -6.36 -10.36 10.33
C VAL A 26 -4.98 -10.77 10.82
N ASN A 27 -4.94 -11.60 11.86
CA ASN A 27 -3.71 -12.22 12.36
C ASN A 27 -4.06 -13.60 12.94
N VAL A 28 -3.91 -14.63 12.13
CA VAL A 28 -4.29 -16.01 12.44
C VAL A 28 -3.09 -16.92 12.25
N LYS A 29 -2.90 -17.79 13.22
CA LYS A 29 -1.96 -18.92 13.16
C LYS A 29 -2.68 -20.17 13.68
N ASP A 30 -2.85 -21.14 12.83
CA ASP A 30 -3.51 -22.41 13.16
C ASP A 30 -2.73 -23.61 12.62
N SER A 31 -3.35 -24.78 12.62
CA SER A 31 -2.76 -26.04 12.12
C SER A 31 -2.62 -26.08 10.59
N ILE A 32 -3.25 -25.16 9.87
CA ILE A 32 -3.23 -25.12 8.41
C ILE A 32 -2.11 -24.20 7.94
N GLY A 33 -1.79 -23.12 8.70
CA GLY A 33 -0.74 -22.17 8.34
C GLY A 33 -0.80 -20.87 9.12
N THR A 34 -0.08 -19.89 8.62
CA THR A 34 -0.06 -18.52 9.16
C THR A 34 -0.59 -17.55 8.12
N TYR A 35 -1.57 -16.73 8.52
CA TYR A 35 -2.07 -15.62 7.73
C TYR A 35 -2.08 -14.35 8.57
N LYS A 36 -1.38 -13.32 8.08
CA LYS A 36 -1.45 -11.96 8.65
C LYS A 36 -1.82 -11.00 7.54
N GLU A 37 -2.65 -10.00 7.86
CA GLU A 37 -2.97 -8.91 6.97
C GLU A 37 -3.00 -7.59 7.74
N THR A 38 -2.32 -6.57 7.23
CA THR A 38 -2.33 -5.22 7.80
C THR A 38 -3.67 -4.55 7.55
N LYS A 39 -4.05 -3.59 8.40
CA LYS A 39 -5.15 -2.69 8.04
C LYS A 39 -4.85 -1.92 6.78
N SER A 40 -5.91 -1.57 6.07
CA SER A 40 -5.84 -0.79 4.84
C SER A 40 -5.34 0.64 5.10
N SER A 41 -4.52 1.16 4.19
CA SER A 41 -3.95 2.50 4.24
C SER A 41 -4.17 3.21 2.90
N ILE A 42 -4.65 4.45 2.92
CA ILE A 42 -4.80 5.25 1.71
C ILE A 42 -3.43 5.76 1.28
N VAL A 43 -3.02 5.42 0.06
CA VAL A 43 -1.72 5.82 -0.50
C VAL A 43 -1.83 6.89 -1.58
N HIS A 44 -3.03 7.06 -2.14
CA HIS A 44 -3.31 8.13 -3.08
C HIS A 44 -4.77 8.56 -2.97
N GLU A 45 -5.00 9.85 -3.04
CA GLU A 45 -6.33 10.46 -3.01
C GLU A 45 -6.40 11.59 -4.01
N HIS A 46 -7.48 11.60 -4.78
CA HIS A 46 -7.84 12.69 -5.68
C HIS A 46 -9.33 12.97 -5.53
N VAL A 47 -9.65 14.14 -5.01
CA VAL A 47 -11.04 14.63 -4.86
C VAL A 47 -11.14 15.94 -5.59
N PHE A 48 -11.97 16.00 -6.62
CA PHE A 48 -12.18 17.21 -7.42
C PHE A 48 -13.49 17.13 -8.22
N GLY A 49 -14.22 18.24 -8.27
CA GLY A 49 -15.36 18.40 -9.19
C GLY A 49 -16.50 17.38 -9.01
N GLY A 50 -16.72 16.88 -7.80
CA GLY A 50 -17.75 15.86 -7.53
C GLY A 50 -17.33 14.44 -7.87
N THR A 51 -16.05 14.24 -8.22
CA THR A 51 -15.42 12.92 -8.36
C THR A 51 -14.43 12.68 -7.23
N SER A 52 -14.34 11.45 -6.78
CA SER A 52 -13.29 11.02 -5.86
C SER A 52 -12.68 9.71 -6.30
N SER A 53 -11.37 9.58 -6.11
CA SER A 53 -10.60 8.36 -6.39
C SER A 53 -9.58 8.15 -5.29
N TYR A 54 -9.57 6.94 -4.74
CA TYR A 54 -8.66 6.53 -3.68
C TYR A 54 -7.93 5.29 -4.13
N VAL A 55 -6.63 5.23 -3.86
CA VAL A 55 -5.86 3.99 -3.92
C VAL A 55 -5.51 3.57 -2.52
N VAL A 56 -5.83 2.35 -2.18
CA VAL A 56 -5.69 1.79 -0.84
C VAL A 56 -4.82 0.55 -0.92
N PHE A 57 -3.89 0.42 0.01
CA PHE A 57 -3.00 -0.73 0.15
C PHE A 57 -3.33 -1.52 1.42
N SER A 58 -3.22 -2.87 1.34
CA SER A 58 -2.96 -3.74 2.48
C SER A 58 -1.85 -4.73 2.12
N LEU A 59 -1.03 -5.08 3.11
CA LEU A 59 -0.01 -6.12 2.98
C LEU A 59 -0.51 -7.38 3.67
N ALA A 60 -0.37 -8.51 3.01
CA ALA A 60 -0.64 -9.79 3.62
C ALA A 60 0.56 -10.73 3.50
N ILE A 61 0.64 -11.71 4.39
CA ILE A 61 1.54 -12.85 4.28
C ILE A 61 0.77 -14.14 4.52
N THR A 62 0.97 -15.08 3.60
CA THR A 62 0.45 -16.44 3.70
C THR A 62 1.64 -17.38 3.61
N ASP A 63 1.94 -18.10 4.69
CA ASP A 63 3.04 -19.08 4.71
C ASP A 63 4.35 -18.56 4.08
N GLU A 64 4.87 -17.45 4.59
CA GLU A 64 6.11 -16.80 4.13
C GLU A 64 6.03 -16.10 2.75
N MET A 65 4.88 -16.10 2.09
CA MET A 65 4.69 -15.38 0.82
C MET A 65 3.99 -14.03 1.05
N PRO A 66 4.73 -12.92 1.03
CA PRO A 66 4.14 -11.59 1.16
C PRO A 66 3.46 -11.19 -0.15
N THR A 67 2.30 -10.53 -0.02
CA THR A 67 1.53 -9.97 -1.12
C THR A 67 1.07 -8.56 -0.79
N LEU A 68 0.85 -7.78 -1.85
CA LEU A 68 0.23 -6.45 -1.79
C LEU A 68 -1.16 -6.52 -2.40
N THR A 69 -2.17 -6.18 -1.65
CA THR A 69 -3.50 -5.89 -2.21
C THR A 69 -3.58 -4.40 -2.53
N VAL A 70 -3.92 -4.11 -3.79
CA VAL A 70 -4.21 -2.76 -4.28
C VAL A 70 -5.70 -2.66 -4.54
N GLN A 71 -6.36 -1.72 -3.87
CA GLN A 71 -7.76 -1.44 -4.10
C GLN A 71 -7.91 -0.01 -4.64
N ILE A 72 -8.65 0.14 -5.74
CA ILE A 72 -9.00 1.43 -6.34
C ILE A 72 -10.49 1.65 -6.11
N ILE A 73 -10.82 2.71 -5.40
CA ILE A 73 -12.20 3.09 -5.07
C ILE A 73 -12.48 4.40 -5.80
N GLN A 74 -13.50 4.41 -6.65
CA GLN A 74 -13.90 5.58 -7.43
C GLN A 74 -15.36 5.89 -7.20
N LYS A 75 -15.67 7.18 -7.10
CA LYS A 75 -17.04 7.69 -6.97
C LYS A 75 -17.21 8.89 -7.90
N SER A 76 -18.28 8.91 -8.72
CA SER A 76 -18.60 10.01 -9.63
C SER A 76 -20.08 10.03 -9.98
N LYS A 77 -20.61 11.22 -10.29
CA LYS A 77 -21.92 11.33 -10.95
C LYS A 77 -21.85 10.96 -12.41
N ASP A 78 -20.68 11.14 -13.03
CA ASP A 78 -20.41 10.79 -14.41
C ASP A 78 -20.02 9.33 -14.58
N PHE A 79 -19.87 8.91 -15.83
CA PHE A 79 -19.39 7.57 -16.17
C PHE A 79 -17.95 7.37 -15.66
N ILE A 80 -17.73 6.26 -14.95
CA ILE A 80 -16.40 5.83 -14.51
C ILE A 80 -15.86 4.84 -15.53
N LYS A 81 -14.73 5.18 -16.18
CA LYS A 81 -14.04 4.28 -17.10
C LYS A 81 -13.68 2.96 -16.41
N VAL A 82 -13.93 1.86 -17.10
CA VAL A 82 -13.64 0.53 -16.59
C VAL A 82 -12.19 0.18 -16.88
N ASN A 83 -11.42 -0.06 -15.83
CA ASN A 83 -10.10 -0.68 -15.92
C ASN A 83 -10.19 -2.10 -15.38
N CYS A 84 -9.56 -3.04 -16.07
CA CYS A 84 -9.50 -4.43 -15.66
C CYS A 84 -8.07 -4.84 -15.34
N LEU A 85 -7.92 -5.69 -14.34
CA LEU A 85 -6.68 -6.39 -14.02
C LEU A 85 -6.76 -7.82 -14.57
N ASP A 86 -5.63 -8.36 -14.99
CA ASP A 86 -5.45 -9.75 -15.40
C ASP A 86 -4.07 -10.25 -14.96
N LYS A 87 -3.72 -11.49 -15.30
CA LYS A 87 -2.41 -12.10 -15.01
C LYS A 87 -1.20 -11.38 -15.64
N ASN A 88 -1.43 -10.50 -16.64
CA ASN A 88 -0.37 -9.70 -17.27
C ASN A 88 -0.27 -8.29 -16.66
N SER A 89 -1.19 -7.96 -15.77
CA SER A 89 -1.18 -6.70 -15.03
C SER A 89 0.01 -6.65 -14.08
N LYS A 90 0.56 -5.47 -13.88
CA LYS A 90 1.74 -5.23 -13.05
C LYS A 90 1.60 -3.94 -12.27
N VAL A 91 2.22 -3.92 -11.11
CA VAL A 91 2.48 -2.69 -10.37
C VAL A 91 3.97 -2.41 -10.44
N PHE A 92 4.33 -1.18 -10.79
CA PHE A 92 5.70 -0.67 -10.76
C PHE A 92 5.76 0.41 -9.69
N LEU A 93 6.65 0.23 -8.72
CA LEU A 93 6.91 1.20 -7.65
C LEU A 93 8.26 1.85 -7.91
N GLN A 94 8.29 3.16 -8.12
CA GLN A 94 9.51 3.91 -8.24
C GLN A 94 9.94 4.38 -6.86
N LEU A 95 11.15 4.04 -6.47
CA LEU A 95 11.76 4.46 -5.21
C LEU A 95 12.50 5.79 -5.35
N ASP A 96 12.67 6.51 -4.25
CA ASP A 96 13.44 7.75 -4.19
C ASP A 96 14.93 7.55 -4.57
N ASN A 97 15.47 6.34 -4.38
CA ASN A 97 16.82 5.97 -4.82
C ASN A 97 16.95 5.67 -6.32
N GLY A 98 15.86 5.85 -7.09
CA GLY A 98 15.79 5.64 -8.53
C GLY A 98 15.52 4.19 -8.97
N LYS A 99 15.50 3.22 -8.06
CA LYS A 99 15.14 1.83 -8.39
C LYS A 99 13.65 1.72 -8.70
N ILE A 100 13.32 0.73 -9.56
CA ILE A 100 11.93 0.36 -9.87
C ILE A 100 11.68 -1.06 -9.41
N ILE A 101 10.71 -1.23 -8.53
CA ILE A 101 10.24 -2.52 -8.04
C ILE A 101 9.02 -2.92 -8.84
N THR A 102 9.02 -4.15 -9.34
CA THR A 102 7.88 -4.70 -10.11
C THR A 102 7.17 -5.77 -9.30
N LEU A 103 5.85 -5.66 -9.21
CA LEU A 103 4.99 -6.70 -8.66
C LEU A 103 4.12 -7.25 -9.79
N ILE A 104 3.80 -8.54 -9.71
CA ILE A 104 3.01 -9.27 -10.70
C ILE A 104 1.65 -9.67 -10.12
N ALA A 105 0.60 -9.50 -10.92
CA ALA A 105 -0.75 -9.89 -10.50
C ALA A 105 -0.86 -11.41 -10.32
N THR A 106 -1.60 -11.83 -9.29
CA THR A 106 -1.89 -13.24 -8.99
C THR A 106 -3.27 -13.65 -9.48
N ASP A 107 -4.16 -12.67 -9.64
CA ASP A 107 -5.57 -12.89 -9.88
C ASP A 107 -5.87 -13.15 -11.37
N GLN A 108 -7.01 -13.79 -11.61
CA GLN A 108 -7.63 -13.84 -12.91
C GLN A 108 -8.22 -12.48 -13.28
N GLU A 109 -8.81 -12.39 -14.48
CA GLU A 109 -9.40 -11.14 -14.94
C GLU A 109 -10.46 -10.61 -13.96
N ASN A 110 -10.29 -9.35 -13.55
CA ASN A 110 -11.17 -8.64 -12.65
C ASN A 110 -11.34 -7.20 -13.11
N CYS A 111 -12.57 -6.79 -13.39
CA CYS A 111 -12.91 -5.42 -13.80
C CYS A 111 -13.58 -4.62 -12.67
N GLY A 112 -13.60 -5.17 -11.46
CA GLY A 112 -14.22 -4.55 -10.30
C GLY A 112 -15.75 -4.59 -10.33
N ALA A 113 -16.33 -4.22 -9.19
CA ALA A 113 -17.78 -4.07 -9.02
C ALA A 113 -18.18 -2.62 -9.18
N ALA A 114 -19.34 -2.38 -9.80
CA ALA A 114 -19.93 -1.05 -9.91
C ALA A 114 -21.34 -1.06 -9.33
N VAL A 115 -21.60 -0.08 -8.45
CA VAL A 115 -22.90 0.10 -7.78
C VAL A 115 -23.28 1.57 -7.85
N LYS A 116 -24.55 1.85 -8.16
CA LYS A 116 -25.10 3.20 -8.06
C LYS A 116 -25.70 3.39 -6.68
N ASP A 117 -25.32 4.47 -5.99
CA ASP A 117 -25.89 4.78 -4.69
C ASP A 117 -27.22 5.58 -4.80
N ASP A 118 -27.93 5.73 -3.67
CA ASP A 118 -29.24 6.41 -3.61
C ASP A 118 -29.12 7.92 -3.94
N LEU A 119 -27.92 8.48 -3.89
CA LEU A 119 -27.65 9.88 -4.26
C LEU A 119 -27.32 10.02 -5.76
N GLY A 120 -27.37 8.92 -6.51
CA GLY A 120 -27.13 8.88 -7.94
C GLY A 120 -25.66 8.84 -8.35
N PHE A 121 -24.71 8.63 -7.42
CA PHE A 121 -23.31 8.43 -7.76
C PHE A 121 -23.05 6.99 -8.23
N ASN A 122 -22.24 6.87 -9.26
CA ASN A 122 -21.61 5.62 -9.62
C ASN A 122 -20.42 5.37 -8.68
N ASN A 123 -20.40 4.23 -8.04
CA ASN A 123 -19.29 3.78 -7.20
C ASN A 123 -18.66 2.56 -7.86
N ARG A 124 -17.34 2.56 -8.03
CA ARG A 124 -16.59 1.41 -8.56
C ARG A 124 -15.46 1.05 -7.62
N ILE A 125 -15.35 -0.25 -7.34
CA ILE A 125 -14.27 -0.81 -6.54
C ILE A 125 -13.59 -1.89 -7.40
N LEU A 126 -12.31 -1.70 -7.65
CA LEU A 126 -11.42 -2.66 -8.30
C LEU A 126 -10.34 -3.06 -7.30
N SER A 127 -10.19 -4.35 -7.04
CA SER A 127 -9.18 -4.89 -6.15
C SER A 127 -8.33 -5.91 -6.89
N GLY A 128 -7.03 -5.94 -6.63
CA GLY A 128 -6.11 -6.94 -7.18
C GLY A 128 -4.98 -7.23 -6.21
N THR A 129 -4.53 -8.48 -6.22
CA THR A 129 -3.43 -8.96 -5.39
C THR A 129 -2.18 -9.14 -6.24
N PHE A 130 -1.05 -8.66 -5.72
CA PHE A 130 0.23 -8.65 -6.42
C PHE A 130 1.30 -9.29 -5.57
N MET A 131 2.11 -10.17 -6.17
CA MET A 131 3.28 -10.79 -5.55
C MET A 131 4.54 -9.95 -5.78
N PHE A 132 5.38 -9.91 -4.77
CA PHE A 132 6.72 -9.33 -4.85
C PHE A 132 7.66 -10.29 -5.59
N ILE A 133 8.48 -9.75 -6.49
CA ILE A 133 9.55 -10.52 -7.11
C ILE A 133 10.66 -10.73 -6.08
N LYS A 134 11.24 -11.94 -6.05
CA LYS A 134 12.30 -12.29 -5.11
C LYS A 134 13.45 -11.27 -5.12
N GLY A 135 13.87 -10.83 -3.93
CA GLY A 135 14.97 -9.89 -3.73
C GLY A 135 14.60 -8.41 -3.81
N THR A 136 13.31 -8.07 -3.93
CA THR A 136 12.86 -6.67 -4.03
C THR A 136 12.39 -6.07 -2.70
N LEU A 137 12.10 -6.89 -1.71
CA LEU A 137 11.55 -6.45 -0.41
C LEU A 137 12.54 -5.59 0.39
N GLU A 138 13.83 -5.93 0.33
CA GLU A 138 14.87 -5.17 1.04
C GLU A 138 14.94 -3.71 0.58
N ASP A 139 14.87 -3.47 -0.72
CA ASP A 139 14.86 -2.10 -1.26
C ASP A 139 13.65 -1.29 -0.78
N LEU A 140 12.48 -1.92 -0.69
CA LEU A 140 11.25 -1.30 -0.18
C LEU A 140 11.29 -0.99 1.32
N GLN A 141 12.07 -1.75 2.10
CA GLN A 141 12.27 -1.48 3.53
C GLN A 141 13.19 -0.29 3.80
N HIS A 142 14.02 0.10 2.82
CA HIS A 142 15.07 1.09 3.02
C HIS A 142 14.91 2.37 2.19
N SER A 143 13.97 2.42 1.24
CA SER A 143 13.76 3.58 0.39
C SER A 143 12.27 3.90 0.22
N PRO A 144 11.87 5.17 0.42
CA PRO A 144 10.51 5.60 0.17
C PRO A 144 10.11 5.39 -1.29
N VAL A 145 8.80 5.20 -1.51
CA VAL A 145 8.20 5.16 -2.85
C VAL A 145 7.76 6.57 -3.24
N SER A 146 8.20 7.04 -4.41
CA SER A 146 7.81 8.35 -4.96
C SER A 146 6.59 8.27 -5.88
N SER A 147 6.44 7.18 -6.61
CA SER A 147 5.31 6.98 -7.51
C SER A 147 5.01 5.51 -7.75
N MET A 148 3.80 5.25 -8.20
CA MET A 148 3.34 3.94 -8.62
C MET A 148 2.73 4.04 -10.02
N ARG A 149 3.04 3.06 -10.87
CA ARG A 149 2.32 2.82 -12.14
C ARG A 149 1.61 1.49 -12.05
N ILE A 150 0.32 1.48 -12.37
CA ILE A 150 -0.44 0.25 -12.54
C ILE A 150 -0.66 0.03 -14.04
N LYS A 151 -0.18 -1.12 -14.55
CA LYS A 151 -0.48 -1.60 -15.89
C LYS A 151 -1.75 -2.46 -15.83
N PHE A 152 -2.84 -1.92 -16.33
CA PHE A 152 -4.10 -2.63 -16.56
C PHE A 152 -4.06 -3.40 -17.88
N THR A 153 -5.14 -4.05 -18.22
CA THR A 153 -5.27 -4.79 -19.49
C THR A 153 -5.15 -3.91 -20.73
N THR A 154 -5.69 -2.68 -20.69
CA THR A 154 -5.80 -1.77 -21.83
C THR A 154 -4.97 -0.50 -21.72
N GLU A 155 -4.61 -0.07 -20.51
CA GLU A 155 -3.87 1.17 -20.27
C GLU A 155 -2.96 1.06 -19.06
N SER A 156 -2.17 2.11 -18.83
CA SER A 156 -1.40 2.28 -17.60
C SER A 156 -1.73 3.61 -16.96
N LEU A 157 -1.86 3.64 -15.64
CA LEU A 157 -2.10 4.86 -14.86
C LEU A 157 -0.98 5.07 -13.85
N ASP A 158 -0.59 6.33 -13.70
CA ASP A 158 0.43 6.78 -12.76
C ASP A 158 -0.19 7.46 -11.54
N TYR A 159 0.36 7.14 -10.37
CA TYR A 159 -0.05 7.68 -9.08
C TYR A 159 1.20 8.25 -8.39
N ILE A 160 1.23 9.57 -8.21
CA ILE A 160 2.31 10.23 -7.49
C ILE A 160 2.03 10.15 -6.00
N PHE A 161 3.00 9.71 -5.21
CA PHE A 161 2.87 9.62 -3.78
C PHE A 161 3.31 10.94 -3.12
N LYS A 162 2.44 11.48 -2.29
CA LYS A 162 2.78 12.60 -1.39
C LYS A 162 3.61 12.07 -0.23
N LYS A 163 4.47 12.89 0.34
CA LYS A 163 5.14 12.51 1.60
C LYS A 163 4.13 12.28 2.70
N GLU A 164 3.21 13.24 2.85
CA GLU A 164 2.11 13.19 3.82
C GLU A 164 0.90 13.90 3.24
N PHE A 165 -0.30 13.48 3.67
CA PHE A 165 -1.54 14.21 3.43
C PHE A 165 -2.61 13.82 4.45
N ILE A 166 -3.55 14.73 4.71
CA ILE A 166 -4.75 14.44 5.48
C ILE A 166 -5.85 14.07 4.48
N SER A 167 -6.42 12.87 4.64
CA SER A 167 -7.48 12.38 3.76
C SER A 167 -8.80 13.11 4.01
N GLU A 168 -9.45 13.52 2.94
CA GLU A 168 -10.82 14.07 3.00
C GLU A 168 -11.85 12.98 3.33
N LEU A 169 -11.51 11.69 3.14
CA LEU A 169 -12.41 10.58 3.40
C LEU A 169 -12.64 10.36 4.90
N ASP A 170 -11.58 10.43 5.73
CA ASP A 170 -11.64 10.04 7.14
C ASP A 170 -10.90 10.98 8.11
N GLY A 171 -10.30 12.06 7.59
CA GLY A 171 -9.57 13.06 8.38
C GLY A 171 -8.25 12.58 8.97
N LYS A 172 -7.76 11.40 8.60
CA LYS A 172 -6.50 10.87 9.11
C LYS A 172 -5.31 11.31 8.27
N ASN A 173 -4.13 11.34 8.91
CA ASN A 173 -2.86 11.59 8.24
C ASN A 173 -2.29 10.29 7.68
N TYR A 174 -1.88 10.32 6.42
CA TYR A 174 -1.26 9.22 5.70
C TYR A 174 0.11 9.63 5.16
N SER A 175 1.06 8.69 5.15
CA SER A 175 2.42 8.87 4.65
C SER A 175 2.72 7.81 3.57
N PRO A 176 2.21 7.99 2.34
CA PRO A 176 2.29 6.97 1.29
C PRO A 176 3.71 6.55 0.94
N GLY A 177 4.64 7.53 0.91
CA GLY A 177 6.03 7.25 0.55
C GLY A 177 6.71 6.24 1.49
N SER A 178 6.42 6.29 2.79
CA SER A 178 7.00 5.39 3.79
C SER A 178 6.20 4.10 4.02
N TYR A 179 5.08 3.89 3.31
CA TYR A 179 4.17 2.78 3.57
C TYR A 179 4.87 1.43 3.71
N PHE A 180 5.75 1.08 2.79
CA PHE A 180 6.44 -0.21 2.82
C PHE A 180 7.48 -0.27 3.95
N MET A 181 8.18 0.82 4.24
CA MET A 181 9.12 0.91 5.34
C MET A 181 8.42 0.70 6.69
N ASP A 182 7.19 1.22 6.83
CA ASP A 182 6.38 1.15 8.05
C ASP A 182 5.73 -0.23 8.24
N TYR A 183 5.23 -0.86 7.16
CA TYR A 183 4.34 -2.02 7.25
C TYR A 183 4.93 -3.35 6.79
N LEU A 184 5.99 -3.39 5.95
CA LEU A 184 6.64 -4.66 5.59
C LEU A 184 7.20 -5.40 6.81
N PRO A 185 7.82 -4.75 7.81
CA PRO A 185 8.25 -5.43 9.02
C PRO A 185 7.12 -6.15 9.76
N CYS A 186 5.89 -5.65 9.66
CA CYS A 186 4.72 -6.26 10.31
C CYS A 186 4.35 -7.62 9.74
N VAL A 187 4.59 -7.84 8.46
CA VAL A 187 4.23 -9.11 7.79
C VAL A 187 5.41 -10.05 7.65
N LEU A 188 6.65 -9.54 7.68
CA LEU A 188 7.86 -10.35 7.50
C LEU A 188 8.44 -10.90 8.82
N ASN A 189 8.05 -10.34 10.01
CA ASN A 189 8.56 -10.73 11.34
C ASN A 189 7.59 -11.61 12.11
#